data_2801264f367f9004e31086f274c38c83
#
_entry.id   2801264f367f9004e31086f274c38c83
#
_cell.length_a   1.000
_cell.length_b   1.000
_cell.length_c   1.000
_cell.angle_alpha   90.00
_cell.angle_beta   90.00
_cell.angle_gamma   90.00
#
_symmetry.space_group_name_H-M   'P 1'
#
loop_
_entity.id
_entity.type
_entity.pdbx_description
1 polymer ?
#
loop_
_entity_poly.entity_id
_entity_poly.type
_entity_poly.pdbx_seq_one_letter_code
_entity_poly.pdbx_strand_id
1 'polypeptide(L)'
;MTEQQFDKDTWQTPRYVFEWLSQRFGWFDLDGCATANNALTWRYIGEPNSDNDEHQSIADDFLMPLEQMLDVLLDEVAERCSAPLRIYVNPPYSNVTPYLQRAKELCDAGYLVVMLLNNDKSTQWYQNHIQGVANEVIDITGGRIAFINPVTGKEIKGNSKGQMVVVFDPTMEDFVTRSISLDFIKKVGGYDGA
;
A
#
# COMPACT_ATOMS: atom_id res chain seq x y z
N MET A 1 -7.79 -32.01 -11.30
CA MET A 1 -8.11 -30.58 -11.19
C MET A 1 -6.80 -29.88 -10.92
N THR A 2 -6.21 -29.24 -11.92
CA THR A 2 -4.97 -28.46 -11.76
C THR A 2 -5.29 -27.28 -10.87
N GLU A 3 -4.63 -27.20 -9.68
CA GLU A 3 -4.63 -25.97 -8.90
C GLU A 3 -4.16 -24.84 -9.82
N GLN A 4 -5.04 -23.90 -10.09
CA GLN A 4 -4.70 -22.72 -10.84
C GLN A 4 -3.61 -22.01 -10.01
N GLN A 5 -2.40 -21.96 -10.54
CA GLN A 5 -1.25 -21.36 -9.87
C GLN A 5 -1.58 -19.87 -9.69
N PHE A 6 -1.93 -19.51 -8.47
CA PHE A 6 -2.46 -18.22 -8.12
C PHE A 6 -1.30 -17.19 -8.10
N ASP A 7 -1.47 -16.08 -8.80
CA ASP A 7 -0.47 -15.02 -8.86
C ASP A 7 -0.40 -14.28 -7.50
N LYS A 8 0.79 -14.31 -6.89
CA LYS A 8 1.04 -13.66 -5.58
C LYS A 8 0.94 -12.13 -5.65
N ASP A 9 1.08 -11.56 -6.84
CA ASP A 9 0.98 -10.12 -7.05
C ASP A 9 -0.48 -9.61 -6.97
N THR A 10 -1.46 -10.51 -6.91
CA THR A 10 -2.89 -10.17 -6.75
C THR A 10 -3.41 -10.33 -5.31
N TRP A 11 -2.54 -10.62 -4.34
CA TRP A 11 -2.94 -10.77 -2.93
C TRP A 11 -3.45 -9.46 -2.34
N GLN A 12 -4.62 -9.55 -1.68
CA GLN A 12 -5.27 -8.37 -1.11
C GLN A 12 -4.85 -8.14 0.33
N THR A 13 -4.67 -6.88 0.68
CA THR A 13 -4.38 -6.48 2.07
C THR A 13 -5.59 -6.75 2.96
N PRO A 14 -5.42 -7.45 4.10
CA PRO A 14 -6.50 -7.63 5.05
C PRO A 14 -6.97 -6.30 5.63
N ARG A 15 -8.30 -6.17 5.81
CA ARG A 15 -8.91 -4.92 6.28
C ARG A 15 -8.31 -4.40 7.58
N TYR A 16 -8.04 -5.28 8.54
CA TYR A 16 -7.46 -4.89 9.83
C TYR A 16 -6.08 -4.21 9.71
N VAL A 17 -5.30 -4.57 8.70
CA VAL A 17 -3.99 -3.91 8.44
C VAL A 17 -4.22 -2.50 7.95
N PHE A 18 -5.13 -2.31 7.00
CA PHE A 18 -5.47 -1.00 6.46
C PHE A 18 -6.11 -0.09 7.52
N GLU A 19 -7.02 -0.61 8.34
CA GLU A 19 -7.64 0.14 9.43
C GLU A 19 -6.61 0.60 10.47
N TRP A 20 -5.65 -0.26 10.82
CA TRP A 20 -4.54 0.14 11.68
C TRP A 20 -3.71 1.27 11.06
N LEU A 21 -3.38 1.18 9.76
CA LEU A 21 -2.66 2.23 9.04
C LEU A 21 -3.45 3.53 9.01
N SER A 22 -4.75 3.45 8.75
CA SER A 22 -5.66 4.61 8.74
C SER A 22 -5.76 5.30 10.11
N GLN A 23 -5.75 4.53 11.20
CA GLN A 23 -5.72 5.10 12.56
C GLN A 23 -4.38 5.78 12.88
N ARG A 24 -3.29 5.29 12.30
CA ARG A 24 -1.96 5.84 12.54
C ARG A 24 -1.66 7.09 11.69
N PHE A 25 -1.96 7.03 10.41
CA PHE A 25 -1.57 8.07 9.44
C PHE A 25 -2.72 8.99 9.03
N GLY A 26 -3.94 8.73 9.52
CA GLY A 26 -5.16 9.36 9.06
C GLY A 26 -5.77 8.61 7.86
N TRP A 27 -6.96 9.04 7.42
CA TRP A 27 -7.63 8.43 6.29
C TRP A 27 -6.82 8.60 5.02
N PHE A 28 -6.71 7.51 4.24
CA PHE A 28 -6.10 7.55 2.93
C PHE A 28 -7.10 8.06 1.89
N ASP A 29 -6.62 8.92 1.02
CA ASP A 29 -7.42 9.54 -0.05
C ASP A 29 -7.43 8.67 -1.31
N LEU A 30 -6.39 7.81 -1.46
CA LEU A 30 -6.14 7.02 -2.66
C LEU A 30 -5.49 5.67 -2.31
N ASP A 31 -5.97 4.60 -2.96
CA ASP A 31 -5.28 3.31 -3.06
C ASP A 31 -4.51 3.26 -4.40
N GLY A 32 -3.20 3.32 -4.34
CA GLY A 32 -2.35 3.47 -5.52
C GLY A 32 -2.17 2.20 -6.36
N CYS A 33 -2.56 1.03 -5.85
CA CYS A 33 -2.42 -0.24 -6.56
C CYS A 33 -3.57 -1.18 -6.23
N ALA A 34 -4.71 -1.00 -6.88
CA ALA A 34 -5.91 -1.78 -6.61
C ALA A 34 -6.68 -2.13 -7.88
N THR A 35 -7.70 -2.91 -7.71
CA THR A 35 -8.78 -3.14 -8.65
C THR A 35 -10.09 -2.73 -7.98
N ALA A 36 -11.16 -2.56 -8.72
CA ALA A 36 -12.48 -2.24 -8.16
C ALA A 36 -12.94 -3.21 -7.05
N ASN A 37 -12.47 -4.46 -7.10
CA ASN A 37 -12.89 -5.51 -6.15
C ASN A 37 -12.04 -5.54 -4.86
N ASN A 38 -10.88 -4.87 -4.82
CA ASN A 38 -9.99 -4.92 -3.67
C ASN A 38 -9.53 -3.54 -3.18
N ALA A 39 -10.01 -2.47 -3.79
CA ALA A 39 -9.70 -1.11 -3.37
C ALA A 39 -10.15 -0.87 -1.92
N LEU A 40 -9.27 -0.28 -1.15
CA LEU A 40 -9.48 0.00 0.27
C LEU A 40 -9.93 1.44 0.53
N THR A 41 -9.90 2.27 -0.51
CA THR A 41 -10.40 3.64 -0.50
C THR A 41 -11.43 3.84 -1.62
N TRP A 42 -12.20 4.93 -1.55
CA TRP A 42 -13.16 5.27 -2.62
C TRP A 42 -12.47 5.42 -3.98
N ARG A 43 -11.30 6.10 -4.01
CA ARG A 43 -10.50 6.27 -5.23
C ARG A 43 -9.34 5.30 -5.26
N TYR A 44 -9.09 4.74 -6.44
CA TYR A 44 -7.95 3.85 -6.64
C TYR A 44 -7.30 4.07 -8.00
N ILE A 45 -6.08 3.55 -8.16
CA ILE A 45 -5.36 3.45 -9.42
C ILE A 45 -5.28 1.97 -9.82
N GLY A 46 -5.78 1.69 -11.02
CA GLY A 46 -5.85 0.36 -11.62
C GLY A 46 -7.02 0.26 -12.59
N GLU A 47 -7.16 -0.88 -13.26
CA GLU A 47 -8.19 -1.07 -14.28
C GLU A 47 -9.59 -0.77 -13.73
N PRO A 48 -10.36 0.08 -14.43
CA PRO A 48 -11.73 0.40 -14.05
C PRO A 48 -12.64 -0.83 -14.24
N ASN A 49 -13.64 -0.96 -13.38
CA ASN A 49 -14.69 -1.94 -13.55
C ASN A 49 -16.04 -1.21 -13.66
N SER A 50 -16.64 -1.24 -14.84
CA SER A 50 -17.93 -0.59 -15.10
C SER A 50 -19.11 -1.17 -14.30
N ASP A 51 -18.94 -2.36 -13.74
CA ASP A 51 -19.99 -3.07 -13.00
C ASP A 51 -19.93 -2.83 -11.48
N ASN A 52 -18.96 -2.02 -11.01
CA ASN A 52 -18.77 -1.72 -9.59
C ASN A 52 -18.75 -0.21 -9.36
N ASP A 53 -19.84 0.31 -8.80
CA ASP A 53 -20.01 1.73 -8.46
C ASP A 53 -19.50 2.07 -7.04
N GLU A 54 -18.97 1.10 -6.28
CA GLU A 54 -18.49 1.32 -4.92
C GLU A 54 -17.13 2.02 -4.86
N HIS A 55 -16.35 1.94 -5.96
CA HIS A 55 -15.01 2.52 -6.06
C HIS A 55 -14.79 3.18 -7.42
N GLN A 56 -14.04 4.27 -7.44
CA GLN A 56 -13.72 5.05 -8.63
C GLN A 56 -12.25 4.86 -9.02
N SER A 57 -11.98 4.28 -10.19
CA SER A 57 -10.66 4.34 -10.81
C SER A 57 -10.41 5.76 -11.33
N ILE A 58 -9.28 6.37 -10.92
CA ILE A 58 -8.87 7.69 -11.40
C ILE A 58 -7.75 7.62 -12.44
N ALA A 59 -7.09 6.48 -12.55
CA ALA A 59 -6.04 6.19 -13.54
C ALA A 59 -5.82 4.69 -13.64
N ASP A 60 -5.27 4.22 -14.76
CA ASP A 60 -5.06 2.80 -15.03
C ASP A 60 -3.74 2.28 -14.44
N ASP A 61 -2.72 3.13 -14.30
CA ASP A 61 -1.36 2.72 -13.92
C ASP A 61 -0.70 3.73 -12.96
N PHE A 62 -0.29 3.24 -11.79
CA PHE A 62 0.47 4.03 -10.81
C PHE A 62 1.84 4.50 -11.35
N LEU A 63 2.36 3.82 -12.36
CA LEU A 63 3.65 4.14 -12.99
C LEU A 63 3.51 5.01 -14.25
N MET A 64 2.32 5.56 -14.53
CA MET A 64 2.14 6.54 -15.60
C MET A 64 3.14 7.70 -15.48
N PRO A 65 3.40 8.52 -16.51
CA PRO A 65 4.28 9.68 -16.40
C PRO A 65 3.94 10.56 -15.20
N LEU A 66 4.96 11.03 -14.44
CA LEU A 66 4.75 11.77 -13.19
C LEU A 66 3.88 13.01 -13.40
N GLU A 67 4.10 13.77 -14.48
CA GLU A 67 3.30 14.96 -14.77
C GLU A 67 1.81 14.62 -14.89
N GLN A 68 1.47 13.55 -15.60
CA GLN A 68 0.09 13.09 -15.74
C GLN A 68 -0.49 12.62 -14.39
N MET A 69 0.31 11.93 -13.58
CA MET A 69 -0.11 11.53 -12.23
C MET A 69 -0.42 12.75 -11.37
N LEU A 70 0.42 13.76 -11.40
CA LEU A 70 0.20 14.98 -10.62
C LEU A 70 -1.05 15.74 -11.08
N ASP A 71 -1.30 15.82 -12.38
CA ASP A 71 -2.53 16.42 -12.93
C ASP A 71 -3.77 15.67 -12.44
N VAL A 72 -3.78 14.32 -12.53
CA VAL A 72 -4.89 13.49 -12.03
C VAL A 72 -5.11 13.68 -10.53
N LEU A 73 -4.04 13.73 -9.74
CA LEU A 73 -4.15 13.94 -8.29
C LEU A 73 -4.71 15.32 -7.95
N LEU A 74 -4.34 16.33 -8.70
CA LEU A 74 -4.88 17.69 -8.52
C LEU A 74 -6.37 17.74 -8.88
N ASP A 75 -6.76 17.21 -10.02
CA ASP A 75 -8.11 17.31 -10.56
C ASP A 75 -9.10 16.43 -9.78
N GLU A 76 -8.73 15.18 -9.48
CA GLU A 76 -9.65 14.19 -8.94
C GLU A 76 -9.65 14.11 -7.41
N VAL A 77 -8.56 14.51 -6.75
CA VAL A 77 -8.37 14.28 -5.31
C VAL A 77 -8.20 15.60 -4.54
N ALA A 78 -7.30 16.49 -4.97
CA ALA A 78 -6.89 17.66 -4.19
C ALA A 78 -8.00 18.69 -3.99
N GLU A 79 -8.92 18.85 -4.94
CA GLU A 79 -10.07 19.79 -4.81
C GLU A 79 -10.98 19.49 -3.61
N ARG A 80 -10.92 18.24 -3.08
CA ARG A 80 -11.82 17.75 -2.03
C ARG A 80 -11.13 17.45 -0.71
N CYS A 81 -9.80 17.58 -0.65
CA CYS A 81 -9.00 17.20 0.51
C CYS A 81 -8.15 18.37 1.00
N SER A 82 -8.07 18.54 2.32
CA SER A 82 -7.06 19.43 2.92
C SER A 82 -5.72 18.68 2.95
N ALA A 83 -4.75 19.16 2.21
CA ALA A 83 -3.39 18.61 2.05
C ALA A 83 -2.66 18.32 3.38
N PRO A 84 -1.67 17.39 3.39
CA PRO A 84 -1.20 16.61 2.25
C PRO A 84 -2.07 15.38 1.96
N LEU A 85 -2.25 15.06 0.67
CA LEU A 85 -2.91 13.81 0.28
C LEU A 85 -2.14 12.60 0.79
N ARG A 86 -2.88 11.58 1.22
CA ARG A 86 -2.35 10.33 1.78
C ARG A 86 -2.65 9.20 0.83
N ILE A 87 -1.59 8.56 0.33
CA ILE A 87 -1.65 7.50 -0.66
C ILE A 87 -1.22 6.20 0.01
N TYR A 88 -2.08 5.20 -0.01
CA TYR A 88 -1.74 3.83 0.37
C TYR A 88 -1.29 3.06 -0.88
N VAL A 89 -0.26 2.21 -0.75
CA VAL A 89 0.26 1.40 -1.87
C VAL A 89 0.63 0.00 -1.38
N ASN A 90 -0.01 -1.03 -1.95
CA ASN A 90 0.43 -2.42 -1.86
C ASN A 90 0.80 -2.89 -3.27
N PRO A 91 2.05 -2.66 -3.72
CA PRO A 91 2.44 -2.92 -5.11
C PRO A 91 2.63 -4.41 -5.39
N PRO A 92 2.66 -4.82 -6.67
CA PRO A 92 3.12 -6.15 -7.07
C PRO A 92 4.53 -6.43 -6.52
N TYR A 93 4.68 -7.57 -5.80
CA TYR A 93 5.95 -7.89 -5.13
C TYR A 93 7.01 -8.48 -6.07
N SER A 94 6.66 -8.82 -7.30
CA SER A 94 7.59 -9.28 -8.33
C SER A 94 8.58 -8.20 -8.77
N ASN A 95 8.18 -6.92 -8.75
CA ASN A 95 9.03 -5.79 -9.14
C ASN A 95 8.65 -4.50 -8.40
N VAL A 96 9.12 -4.33 -7.17
CA VAL A 96 8.78 -3.18 -6.31
C VAL A 96 9.57 -1.90 -6.62
N THR A 97 10.71 -2.00 -7.31
CA THR A 97 11.62 -0.86 -7.53
C THR A 97 10.96 0.36 -8.16
N PRO A 98 10.22 0.26 -9.27
CA PRO A 98 9.59 1.43 -9.88
C PRO A 98 8.53 2.08 -8.99
N TYR A 99 7.85 1.29 -8.16
CA TYR A 99 6.86 1.81 -7.19
C TYR A 99 7.51 2.59 -6.06
N LEU A 100 8.69 2.16 -5.59
CA LEU A 100 9.48 2.90 -4.59
C LEU A 100 10.00 4.23 -5.15
N GLN A 101 10.45 4.23 -6.40
CA GLN A 101 10.86 5.45 -7.08
C GLN A 101 9.69 6.43 -7.21
N ARG A 102 8.53 5.95 -7.66
CA ARG A 102 7.32 6.75 -7.74
C ARG A 102 6.88 7.27 -6.36
N ALA A 103 6.95 6.46 -5.31
CA ALA A 103 6.62 6.90 -3.96
C ALA A 103 7.52 8.05 -3.50
N LYS A 104 8.82 8.01 -3.81
CA LYS A 104 9.74 9.11 -3.53
C LYS A 104 9.40 10.37 -4.34
N GLU A 105 9.12 10.23 -5.64
CA GLU A 105 8.70 11.35 -6.50
C GLU A 105 7.43 12.04 -5.98
N LEU A 106 6.44 11.26 -5.55
CA LEU A 106 5.22 11.78 -4.95
C LEU A 106 5.47 12.46 -3.60
N CYS A 107 6.36 11.90 -2.77
CA CYS A 107 6.78 12.54 -1.53
C CYS A 107 7.46 13.88 -1.79
N ASP A 108 8.33 13.97 -2.80
CA ASP A 108 8.99 15.22 -3.20
C ASP A 108 7.98 16.24 -3.75
N ALA A 109 6.85 15.79 -4.29
CA ALA A 109 5.72 16.63 -4.69
C ALA A 109 4.78 17.02 -3.53
N GLY A 110 5.06 16.56 -2.29
CA GLY A 110 4.32 16.95 -1.09
C GLY A 110 3.23 15.96 -0.64
N TYR A 111 3.21 14.73 -1.18
CA TYR A 111 2.24 13.71 -0.81
C TYR A 111 2.81 12.71 0.20
N LEU A 112 1.99 12.30 1.18
CA LEU A 112 2.33 11.20 2.08
C LEU A 112 2.05 9.86 1.38
N VAL A 113 3.08 9.02 1.24
CA VAL A 113 2.94 7.68 0.65
C VAL A 113 3.29 6.61 1.67
N VAL A 114 2.37 5.69 1.93
CA VAL A 114 2.51 4.58 2.86
C VAL A 114 2.41 3.26 2.11
N MET A 115 3.51 2.49 2.10
CA MET A 115 3.62 1.26 1.33
C MET A 115 3.66 0.03 2.24
N LEU A 116 2.93 -1.03 1.87
CA LEU A 116 3.05 -2.35 2.50
C LEU A 116 3.96 -3.23 1.63
N LEU A 117 5.07 -3.71 2.18
CA LEU A 117 6.10 -4.44 1.43
C LEU A 117 6.57 -5.71 2.17
N ASN A 118 7.20 -6.62 1.42
CA ASN A 118 7.94 -7.71 2.04
C ASN A 118 9.13 -7.19 2.83
N ASN A 119 9.35 -7.70 4.05
CA ASN A 119 10.47 -7.33 4.89
C ASN A 119 11.72 -8.14 4.50
N ASP A 120 12.46 -7.65 3.50
CA ASP A 120 13.71 -8.25 3.06
C ASP A 120 14.78 -7.15 2.87
N LYS A 121 15.43 -6.80 3.97
CA LYS A 121 16.41 -5.72 4.04
C LYS A 121 17.74 -6.05 3.36
N SER A 122 17.93 -7.30 2.92
CA SER A 122 19.12 -7.73 2.18
C SER A 122 19.06 -7.41 0.69
N THR A 123 17.89 -7.01 0.17
CA THR A 123 17.67 -6.75 -1.24
C THR A 123 18.23 -5.41 -1.69
N GLN A 124 18.60 -5.32 -2.99
CA GLN A 124 19.09 -4.08 -3.58
C GLN A 124 18.01 -2.97 -3.56
N TRP A 125 16.75 -3.33 -3.79
CA TRP A 125 15.67 -2.34 -3.75
C TRP A 125 15.49 -1.72 -2.37
N TYR A 126 15.69 -2.48 -1.28
CA TYR A 126 15.67 -1.92 0.07
C TYR A 126 16.82 -0.96 0.28
N GLN A 127 18.04 -1.37 -0.06
CA GLN A 127 19.26 -0.59 0.20
C GLN A 127 19.34 0.69 -0.64
N ASN A 128 18.84 0.64 -1.87
CA ASN A 128 18.93 1.77 -2.78
C ASN A 128 17.75 2.74 -2.71
N HIS A 129 16.56 2.27 -2.28
CA HIS A 129 15.33 3.05 -2.38
C HIS A 129 14.57 3.21 -1.07
N ILE A 130 15.00 2.55 0.02
CA ILE A 130 14.36 2.68 1.33
C ILE A 130 15.33 3.17 2.38
N GLN A 131 16.46 2.51 2.55
CA GLN A 131 17.41 2.86 3.61
C GLN A 131 18.00 4.25 3.40
N GLY A 132 17.64 5.19 4.28
CA GLY A 132 18.08 6.59 4.17
C GLY A 132 17.43 7.38 3.00
N VAL A 133 16.39 6.84 2.38
CA VAL A 133 15.60 7.49 1.31
C VAL A 133 14.15 7.69 1.76
N ALA A 134 13.53 6.66 2.34
CA ALA A 134 12.26 6.78 3.03
C ALA A 134 12.43 7.47 4.38
N ASN A 135 11.33 7.87 5.00
CA ASN A 135 11.35 8.54 6.31
C ASN A 135 11.11 7.55 7.47
N GLU A 136 10.30 6.52 7.27
CA GLU A 136 10.06 5.54 8.31
C GLU A 136 9.94 4.13 7.74
N VAL A 137 10.49 3.15 8.46
CA VAL A 137 10.27 1.73 8.24
C VAL A 137 9.69 1.12 9.52
N ILE A 138 8.55 0.43 9.40
CA ILE A 138 7.90 -0.26 10.51
C ILE A 138 7.96 -1.75 10.26
N ASP A 139 8.79 -2.46 11.00
CA ASP A 139 8.90 -3.91 10.95
C ASP A 139 7.70 -4.55 11.65
N ILE A 140 6.95 -5.38 10.95
CA ILE A 140 5.85 -6.16 11.55
C ILE A 140 6.44 -7.45 12.11
N THR A 141 6.33 -7.62 13.44
CA THR A 141 6.91 -8.73 14.20
C THR A 141 5.84 -9.61 14.85
N GLY A 142 6.24 -10.73 15.43
CA GLY A 142 5.31 -11.64 16.14
C GLY A 142 4.39 -12.46 15.24
N GLY A 143 4.61 -12.41 13.92
CA GLY A 143 3.81 -13.16 12.96
C GLY A 143 3.96 -12.61 11.54
N ARG A 144 3.16 -13.15 10.63
CA ARG A 144 3.09 -12.74 9.22
C ARG A 144 1.66 -12.40 8.85
N ILE A 145 1.48 -11.37 8.04
CA ILE A 145 0.16 -11.03 7.54
C ILE A 145 -0.36 -12.19 6.68
N ALA A 146 -1.56 -12.66 7.00
CA ALA A 146 -2.32 -13.55 6.15
C ALA A 146 -3.09 -12.70 5.15
N PHE A 147 -2.55 -12.53 3.95
CA PHE A 147 -3.23 -11.81 2.86
C PHE A 147 -4.51 -12.52 2.44
N ILE A 148 -5.40 -11.81 1.77
CA ILE A 148 -6.67 -12.37 1.30
C ILE A 148 -6.49 -12.86 -0.14
N ASN A 149 -6.99 -14.06 -0.41
CA ASN A 149 -7.09 -14.59 -1.76
C ASN A 149 -8.25 -13.90 -2.50
N PRO A 150 -8.03 -13.19 -3.60
CA PRO A 150 -9.07 -12.41 -4.29
C PRO A 150 -10.17 -13.27 -4.91
N VAL A 151 -9.92 -14.56 -5.14
CA VAL A 151 -10.92 -15.48 -5.72
C VAL A 151 -11.83 -16.08 -4.65
N THR A 152 -11.24 -16.44 -3.50
CA THR A 152 -12.00 -17.15 -2.45
C THR A 152 -12.43 -16.25 -1.29
N GLY A 153 -11.90 -15.03 -1.19
CA GLY A 153 -12.11 -14.12 -0.06
C GLY A 153 -11.50 -14.60 1.27
N LYS A 154 -10.69 -15.68 1.24
CA LYS A 154 -10.15 -16.29 2.47
C LYS A 154 -8.70 -15.92 2.69
N GLU A 155 -8.29 -15.95 3.95
CA GLU A 155 -6.90 -15.77 4.35
C GLU A 155 -5.97 -16.82 3.71
N ILE A 156 -4.86 -16.36 3.15
CA ILE A 156 -3.79 -17.21 2.61
C ILE A 156 -2.85 -17.57 3.76
N LYS A 157 -2.83 -18.83 4.15
CA LYS A 157 -1.91 -19.36 5.16
C LYS A 157 -0.54 -19.67 4.55
N GLY A 158 0.50 -19.52 5.36
CA GLY A 158 1.85 -19.95 4.96
C GLY A 158 2.63 -18.91 4.14
N ASN A 159 2.30 -17.61 4.25
CA ASN A 159 3.16 -16.57 3.71
C ASN A 159 4.61 -16.78 4.19
N SER A 160 5.56 -16.91 3.26
CA SER A 160 6.95 -17.24 3.57
C SER A 160 7.77 -16.04 4.04
N LYS A 161 7.31 -14.81 3.76
CA LYS A 161 8.02 -13.56 4.11
C LYS A 161 7.28 -12.75 5.17
N GLY A 162 8.03 -12.09 6.05
CA GLY A 162 7.52 -11.03 6.90
C GLY A 162 7.14 -9.79 6.08
N GLN A 163 6.41 -8.88 6.66
CA GLN A 163 6.06 -7.60 6.03
C GLN A 163 6.63 -6.44 6.84
N MET A 164 6.78 -5.32 6.15
CA MET A 164 7.08 -4.02 6.73
C MET A 164 6.21 -2.95 6.08
N VAL A 165 6.01 -1.86 6.79
CA VAL A 165 5.43 -0.63 6.23
C VAL A 165 6.57 0.34 5.98
N VAL A 166 6.57 0.95 4.81
CA VAL A 166 7.54 1.98 4.40
C VAL A 166 6.78 3.28 4.19
N VAL A 167 7.28 4.36 4.79
CA VAL A 167 6.62 5.66 4.78
C VAL A 167 7.54 6.68 4.12
N PHE A 168 7.01 7.35 3.12
CA PHE A 168 7.58 8.54 2.52
C PHE A 168 6.72 9.73 2.95
N ASP A 169 7.25 10.55 3.86
CA ASP A 169 6.51 11.65 4.49
C ASP A 169 7.19 12.99 4.20
N PRO A 170 6.55 13.88 3.43
CA PRO A 170 7.14 15.17 3.05
C PRO A 170 7.34 16.13 4.25
N THR A 171 6.81 15.78 5.42
CA THR A 171 6.95 16.58 6.65
C THR A 171 8.08 16.10 7.56
N MET A 172 8.77 15.00 7.19
CA MET A 172 9.87 14.41 7.95
C MET A 172 11.18 14.49 7.18
N GLU A 173 12.26 14.77 7.88
CA GLU A 173 13.63 14.73 7.33
C GLU A 173 14.36 13.44 7.74
N ASP A 174 14.09 12.93 8.95
CA ASP A 174 14.79 11.79 9.53
C ASP A 174 14.36 10.45 8.88
N PHE A 175 15.31 9.48 8.92
CA PHE A 175 15.02 8.08 8.67
C PHE A 175 14.93 7.33 10.00
N VAL A 176 13.77 6.77 10.33
CA VAL A 176 13.54 6.01 11.57
C VAL A 176 13.09 4.59 11.28
N THR A 177 13.51 3.65 12.12
CA THR A 177 13.02 2.27 12.10
C THR A 177 12.28 1.96 13.39
N ARG A 178 11.11 1.35 13.29
CA ARG A 178 10.28 0.91 14.41
C ARG A 178 9.90 -0.56 14.25
N SER A 179 9.45 -1.17 15.33
CA SER A 179 8.86 -2.49 15.33
C SER A 179 7.48 -2.45 15.96
N ILE A 180 6.56 -3.22 15.39
CA ILE A 180 5.21 -3.39 15.94
C ILE A 180 4.80 -4.86 15.85
N SER A 181 4.08 -5.36 16.85
CA SER A 181 3.59 -6.73 16.79
C SER A 181 2.33 -6.86 15.93
N LEU A 182 2.22 -7.98 15.22
CA LEU A 182 1.02 -8.30 14.45
C LEU A 182 -0.23 -8.36 15.34
N ASP A 183 -0.09 -8.82 16.60
CA ASP A 183 -1.20 -8.86 17.55
C ASP A 183 -1.71 -7.45 17.90
N PHE A 184 -0.81 -6.48 18.02
CA PHE A 184 -1.23 -5.09 18.22
C PHE A 184 -1.94 -4.53 16.99
N ILE A 185 -1.42 -4.81 15.78
CA ILE A 185 -2.07 -4.41 14.51
C ILE A 185 -3.49 -5.00 14.45
N LYS A 186 -3.63 -6.29 14.73
CA LYS A 186 -4.93 -6.98 14.78
C LYS A 186 -5.89 -6.34 15.78
N LYS A 187 -5.39 -6.08 17.00
CA LYS A 187 -6.19 -5.45 18.07
C LYS A 187 -6.70 -4.07 17.65
N VAL A 188 -5.83 -3.21 17.12
CA VAL A 188 -6.17 -1.83 16.74
C VAL A 188 -7.03 -1.81 15.48
N GLY A 189 -6.72 -2.66 14.51
CA GLY A 189 -7.43 -2.75 13.25
C GLY A 189 -8.75 -3.52 13.29
N GLY A 190 -9.16 -4.02 14.47
CA GLY A 190 -10.46 -4.69 14.62
C GLY A 190 -10.54 -6.08 13.98
N TYR A 191 -9.43 -6.87 14.04
CA TYR A 191 -9.45 -8.25 13.56
C TYR A 191 -10.38 -9.12 14.45
N ASP A 192 -11.41 -9.70 13.85
CA ASP A 192 -12.46 -10.48 14.50
C ASP A 192 -12.30 -12.00 14.39
N GLY A 193 -11.20 -12.42 13.75
CA GLY A 193 -10.87 -13.85 13.56
C GLY A 193 -11.73 -14.48 12.48
N ALA A 194 -11.26 -14.44 11.24
CA ALA A 194 -11.89 -15.16 10.11
C ALA A 194 -11.61 -16.66 10.13
#